data_3f64453b480ebe3b05f91f3f13abf472
#
_entry.id   3f64453b480ebe3b05f91f3f13abf472
#
_cell.length_a   1.000
_cell.length_b   1.000
_cell.length_c   1.000
_cell.angle_alpha   90.00
_cell.angle_beta   90.00
_cell.angle_gamma   90.00
#
_symmetry.space_group_name_H-M   'P 1'
#
loop_
_entity.id
_entity.type
_entity.pdbx_description
1 polymer ?
#
loop_
_entity_poly.entity_id
_entity_poly.type
_entity_poly.pdbx_seq_one_letter_code
_entity_poly.pdbx_strand_id
1 'polypeptide(L)'
;MTNKIIAFIPLRKDSKGIIGKNHKYFNGKPLFQWILDTALKTQKFDEIWVATNDDIIKKILVEVYPNKVLLFHRSNKNADDNSPTTDVVLEFLDEHTYLQNDKLILLQATSPQTSVYDIQAVIDKIIDNQYDSVLSCLRLKHFRWTEDGASLDYNWENKPRRQDYKGYLIESGAIYGSTIQAILQSKQLISGTVGTVEMTNPFAIEIDEPIDWEIAETYVKYLQNEEKKRLLPRVY
;
A
#
# COMPACT_ATOMS: atom_id res chain seq x y z
N MET A 1 26.62 -1.02 10.99
CA MET A 1 25.57 -1.87 10.40
C MET A 1 24.70 -0.96 9.56
N THR A 2 24.39 -1.35 8.32
CA THR A 2 23.44 -0.62 7.48
C THR A 2 22.02 -0.89 7.99
N ASN A 3 21.17 0.15 8.01
CA ASN A 3 19.77 0.00 8.39
C ASN A 3 19.03 -0.89 7.38
N LYS A 4 18.19 -1.79 7.88
CA LYS A 4 17.36 -2.66 7.05
C LYS A 4 16.12 -1.93 6.54
N ILE A 5 15.67 -2.33 5.35
CA ILE A 5 14.39 -1.96 4.76
C ILE A 5 13.54 -3.22 4.66
N ILE A 6 12.46 -3.26 5.43
CA ILE A 6 11.60 -4.43 5.61
C ILE A 6 10.25 -4.15 4.93
N ALA A 7 9.85 -4.98 3.96
CA ALA A 7 8.48 -5.00 3.48
C ALA A 7 7.62 -5.85 4.41
N PHE A 8 6.45 -5.36 4.78
CA PHE A 8 5.46 -6.08 5.58
C PHE A 8 4.10 -6.07 4.90
N ILE A 9 3.58 -7.25 4.56
CA ILE A 9 2.33 -7.44 3.82
C ILE A 9 1.34 -8.20 4.71
N PRO A 10 0.40 -7.49 5.38
CA PRO A 10 -0.58 -8.12 6.25
C PRO A 10 -1.75 -8.68 5.43
N LEU A 11 -1.99 -9.99 5.55
CA LEU A 11 -3.03 -10.72 4.81
C LEU A 11 -3.87 -11.55 5.78
N ARG A 12 -4.97 -11.01 6.28
CA ARG A 12 -5.90 -11.80 7.11
C ARG A 12 -6.73 -12.75 6.26
N LYS A 13 -7.10 -13.90 6.83
CA LYS A 13 -7.94 -14.90 6.17
C LYS A 13 -9.31 -14.35 5.85
N ASP A 14 -9.97 -13.76 6.84
CA ASP A 14 -11.34 -13.29 6.71
C ASP A 14 -11.40 -11.81 6.33
N SER A 15 -12.36 -11.46 5.49
CA SER A 15 -12.64 -10.10 5.05
C SER A 15 -14.15 -9.91 4.96
N LYS A 16 -14.67 -8.83 5.57
CA LYS A 16 -16.12 -8.56 5.65
C LYS A 16 -16.75 -8.26 4.30
N GLY A 17 -16.14 -7.37 3.51
CA GLY A 17 -16.71 -6.93 2.23
C GLY A 17 -16.62 -8.00 1.14
N ILE A 18 -15.50 -8.73 1.08
CA ILE A 18 -15.26 -9.75 0.04
C ILE A 18 -14.66 -10.98 0.70
N ILE A 19 -15.40 -12.09 0.71
CA ILE A 19 -14.95 -13.35 1.32
C ILE A 19 -13.71 -13.87 0.61
N GLY A 20 -12.66 -14.19 1.39
CA GLY A 20 -11.39 -14.69 0.87
C GLY A 20 -10.64 -13.67 0.00
N LYS A 21 -10.88 -12.37 0.19
CA LYS A 21 -10.39 -11.27 -0.64
C LYS A 21 -8.93 -11.46 -1.09
N ASN A 22 -8.04 -11.75 -0.17
CA ASN A 22 -6.61 -11.80 -0.43
C ASN A 22 -6.19 -12.94 -1.37
N HIS A 23 -6.82 -14.11 -1.29
CA HIS A 23 -6.53 -15.26 -2.17
C HIS A 23 -7.51 -15.40 -3.35
N LYS A 24 -8.55 -14.56 -3.43
CA LYS A 24 -9.47 -14.53 -4.57
C LYS A 24 -8.74 -14.10 -5.84
N TYR A 25 -9.05 -14.75 -6.97
CA TYR A 25 -8.43 -14.45 -8.26
C TYR A 25 -8.86 -13.09 -8.80
N PHE A 26 -7.86 -12.25 -9.05
CA PHE A 26 -7.99 -10.90 -9.59
C PHE A 26 -7.09 -10.81 -10.83
N ASN A 27 -7.67 -10.62 -12.02
CA ASN A 27 -6.92 -10.56 -13.28
C ASN A 27 -5.88 -11.67 -13.45
N GLY A 28 -6.30 -12.94 -13.24
CA GLY A 28 -5.50 -14.13 -13.55
C GLY A 28 -4.61 -14.67 -12.44
N LYS A 29 -4.53 -14.01 -11.28
CA LYS A 29 -3.80 -14.50 -10.09
C LYS A 29 -4.45 -14.02 -8.80
N PRO A 30 -4.19 -14.64 -7.64
CA PRO A 30 -4.65 -14.16 -6.34
C PRO A 30 -4.32 -12.69 -6.09
N LEU A 31 -5.24 -11.94 -5.47
CA LEU A 31 -5.09 -10.51 -5.26
C LEU A 31 -3.77 -10.14 -4.59
N PHE A 32 -3.38 -10.86 -3.51
CA PHE A 32 -2.16 -10.55 -2.77
C PHE A 32 -0.88 -10.67 -3.60
N GLN A 33 -0.88 -11.49 -4.65
CA GLN A 33 0.29 -11.67 -5.50
C GLN A 33 0.63 -10.41 -6.32
N TRP A 34 -0.32 -9.49 -6.52
CA TRP A 34 -0.06 -8.23 -7.22
C TRP A 34 0.94 -7.38 -6.46
N ILE A 35 0.66 -7.12 -5.19
CA ILE A 35 1.57 -6.30 -4.35
C ILE A 35 2.86 -7.05 -4.02
N LEU A 36 2.81 -8.37 -3.78
CA LEU A 36 3.98 -9.17 -3.49
C LEU A 36 4.96 -9.21 -4.68
N ASP A 37 4.46 -9.41 -5.90
CA ASP A 37 5.29 -9.37 -7.11
C ASP A 37 5.90 -7.98 -7.33
N THR A 38 5.16 -6.91 -7.02
CA THR A 38 5.66 -5.53 -7.10
C THR A 38 6.75 -5.30 -6.05
N ALA A 39 6.57 -5.76 -4.82
CA ALA A 39 7.58 -5.69 -3.77
C ALA A 39 8.87 -6.42 -4.16
N LEU A 40 8.76 -7.63 -4.70
CA LEU A 40 9.91 -8.41 -5.19
C LEU A 40 10.64 -7.71 -6.34
N LYS A 41 9.91 -7.10 -7.28
CA LYS A 41 10.50 -6.35 -8.40
C LYS A 41 11.19 -5.06 -7.97
N THR A 42 10.85 -4.52 -6.82
CA THR A 42 11.44 -3.28 -6.28
C THR A 42 12.94 -3.43 -5.98
N GLN A 43 13.41 -4.62 -5.57
CA GLN A 43 14.81 -4.97 -5.31
C GLN A 43 15.52 -4.05 -4.29
N LYS A 44 14.76 -3.39 -3.40
CA LYS A 44 15.27 -2.49 -2.36
C LYS A 44 15.02 -3.00 -0.93
N PHE A 45 14.35 -4.14 -0.81
CA PHE A 45 14.05 -4.73 0.50
C PHE A 45 15.11 -5.74 0.90
N ASP A 46 15.57 -5.65 2.15
CA ASP A 46 16.43 -6.67 2.77
C ASP A 46 15.59 -7.90 3.18
N GLU A 47 14.34 -7.67 3.56
CA GLU A 47 13.39 -8.71 3.96
C GLU A 47 11.99 -8.38 3.44
N ILE A 48 11.26 -9.41 2.99
CA ILE A 48 9.85 -9.29 2.60
C ILE A 48 9.06 -10.29 3.43
N TRP A 49 8.24 -9.77 4.32
CA TRP A 49 7.40 -10.55 5.23
C TRP A 49 5.95 -10.55 4.80
N VAL A 50 5.34 -11.73 4.79
CA VAL A 50 3.89 -11.89 4.62
C VAL A 50 3.31 -12.38 5.93
N ALA A 51 2.46 -11.56 6.56
CA ALA A 51 1.81 -11.86 7.82
C ALA A 51 0.40 -12.42 7.58
N THR A 52 0.20 -13.73 7.80
CA THR A 52 -1.08 -14.37 7.52
C THR A 52 -1.43 -15.51 8.45
N ASN A 53 -2.75 -15.68 8.67
CA ASN A 53 -3.37 -16.86 9.28
C ASN A 53 -4.12 -17.73 8.24
N ASP A 54 -4.02 -17.43 6.95
CA ASP A 54 -4.71 -18.14 5.86
C ASP A 54 -3.84 -19.27 5.30
N ASP A 55 -4.29 -20.52 5.42
CA ASP A 55 -3.54 -21.69 4.98
C ASP A 55 -3.45 -21.80 3.44
N ILE A 56 -4.41 -21.22 2.70
CA ILE A 56 -4.34 -21.14 1.23
C ILE A 56 -3.18 -20.23 0.83
N ILE A 57 -3.05 -19.06 1.45
CA ILE A 57 -1.96 -18.14 1.20
C ILE A 57 -0.62 -18.78 1.56
N LYS A 58 -0.51 -19.41 2.74
CA LYS A 58 0.72 -20.12 3.16
C LYS A 58 1.17 -21.15 2.13
N LYS A 59 0.22 -21.96 1.63
CA LYS A 59 0.51 -22.95 0.58
C LYS A 59 1.04 -22.29 -0.69
N ILE A 60 0.39 -21.23 -1.18
CA ILE A 60 0.83 -20.50 -2.37
C ILE A 60 2.23 -19.91 -2.17
N LEU A 61 2.54 -19.36 -0.99
CA LEU A 61 3.85 -18.79 -0.69
C LEU A 61 4.96 -19.85 -0.81
N VAL A 62 4.73 -21.04 -0.28
CA VAL A 62 5.71 -22.16 -0.37
C VAL A 62 5.88 -22.64 -1.81
N GLU A 63 4.80 -22.77 -2.56
CA GLU A 63 4.83 -23.33 -3.93
C GLU A 63 5.36 -22.33 -4.97
N VAL A 64 4.98 -21.05 -4.87
CA VAL A 64 5.23 -20.03 -5.90
C VAL A 64 6.44 -19.15 -5.58
N TYR A 65 6.71 -18.91 -4.29
CA TYR A 65 7.75 -17.99 -3.83
C TYR A 65 8.81 -18.64 -2.92
N PRO A 66 9.32 -19.85 -3.24
CA PRO A 66 10.25 -20.55 -2.38
C PRO A 66 11.49 -19.67 -2.11
N ASN A 67 11.85 -19.49 -0.82
CA ASN A 67 13.01 -18.71 -0.36
C ASN A 67 13.04 -17.23 -0.80
N LYS A 68 11.93 -16.67 -1.30
CA LYS A 68 11.86 -15.26 -1.72
C LYS A 68 11.18 -14.38 -0.70
N VAL A 69 10.37 -14.95 0.18
CA VAL A 69 9.60 -14.26 1.20
C VAL A 69 9.65 -14.99 2.52
N LEU A 70 9.47 -14.26 3.59
CA LEU A 70 9.39 -14.77 4.95
C LEU A 70 7.93 -14.79 5.40
N LEU A 71 7.55 -15.83 6.13
CA LEU A 71 6.19 -15.99 6.63
C LEU A 71 6.14 -15.62 8.12
N PHE A 72 5.27 -14.70 8.47
CA PHE A 72 4.89 -14.42 9.85
C PHE A 72 3.51 -15.02 10.13
N HIS A 73 3.43 -15.86 11.15
CA HIS A 73 2.20 -16.49 11.58
C HIS A 73 1.40 -15.52 12.46
N ARG A 74 0.50 -14.76 11.83
CA ARG A 74 -0.39 -13.82 12.49
C ARG A 74 -1.27 -14.54 13.51
N SER A 75 -1.33 -14.05 14.77
CA SER A 75 -2.20 -14.60 15.80
C SER A 75 -3.69 -14.42 15.45
N ASN A 76 -4.54 -15.34 15.93
CA ASN A 76 -5.99 -15.21 15.73
C ASN A 76 -6.56 -13.95 16.41
N LYS A 77 -5.96 -13.50 17.51
CA LYS A 77 -6.31 -12.25 18.18
C LYS A 77 -6.17 -11.05 17.26
N ASN A 78 -5.07 -10.98 16.52
CA ASN A 78 -4.77 -9.87 15.61
C ASN A 78 -5.29 -10.12 14.18
N ALA A 79 -6.01 -11.22 13.95
CA ALA A 79 -6.71 -11.53 12.71
C ALA A 79 -8.21 -11.22 12.76
N ASP A 80 -8.71 -10.77 13.91
CA ASP A 80 -10.10 -10.32 14.08
C ASP A 80 -10.39 -9.11 13.19
N ASP A 81 -11.63 -8.98 12.76
CA ASP A 81 -12.12 -7.88 11.92
C ASP A 81 -11.99 -6.50 12.55
N ASN A 82 -11.96 -6.42 13.88
CA ASN A 82 -11.81 -5.17 14.63
C ASN A 82 -10.35 -4.85 14.98
N SER A 83 -9.40 -5.76 14.69
CA SER A 83 -7.98 -5.53 14.97
C SER A 83 -7.38 -4.59 13.94
N PRO A 84 -6.88 -3.40 14.34
CA PRO A 84 -6.14 -2.51 13.48
C PRO A 84 -4.92 -3.20 12.86
N THR A 85 -4.53 -2.80 11.66
CA THR A 85 -3.31 -3.31 11.02
C THR A 85 -2.06 -3.04 11.89
N THR A 86 -2.08 -2.00 12.70
CA THR A 86 -1.02 -1.68 13.65
C THR A 86 -0.75 -2.81 14.64
N ASP A 87 -1.79 -3.52 15.09
CA ASP A 87 -1.64 -4.58 16.11
C ASP A 87 -0.79 -5.74 15.58
N VAL A 88 -0.98 -6.16 14.33
CA VAL A 88 -0.16 -7.23 13.75
C VAL A 88 1.27 -6.78 13.49
N VAL A 89 1.49 -5.49 13.20
CA VAL A 89 2.85 -4.93 13.08
C VAL A 89 3.54 -4.92 14.46
N LEU A 90 2.85 -4.53 15.50
CA LEU A 90 3.40 -4.54 16.87
C LEU A 90 3.69 -5.97 17.35
N GLU A 91 2.81 -6.94 17.07
CA GLU A 91 3.03 -8.36 17.32
C GLU A 91 4.31 -8.85 16.62
N PHE A 92 4.48 -8.50 15.35
CA PHE A 92 5.66 -8.84 14.58
C PHE A 92 6.95 -8.24 15.18
N LEU A 93 6.90 -6.97 15.59
CA LEU A 93 8.05 -6.27 16.17
C LEU A 93 8.38 -6.74 17.60
N ASP A 94 7.43 -7.33 18.31
CA ASP A 94 7.65 -7.95 19.63
C ASP A 94 8.38 -9.30 19.52
N GLU A 95 8.13 -10.04 18.43
CA GLU A 95 8.77 -11.34 18.17
C GLU A 95 10.12 -11.24 17.43
N HIS A 96 10.46 -10.08 16.86
CA HIS A 96 11.66 -9.89 16.03
C HIS A 96 12.49 -8.70 16.50
N THR A 97 13.82 -8.86 16.45
CA THR A 97 14.73 -7.79 16.87
C THR A 97 15.22 -6.98 15.67
N TYR A 98 14.89 -5.71 15.64
CA TYR A 98 15.33 -4.73 14.65
C TYR A 98 16.00 -3.52 15.30
N LEU A 99 16.81 -2.80 14.53
CA LEU A 99 17.39 -1.52 14.97
C LEU A 99 16.33 -0.41 14.93
N GLN A 100 16.48 0.59 15.79
CA GLN A 100 15.53 1.71 15.87
C GLN A 100 15.39 2.46 14.55
N ASN A 101 16.50 2.57 13.81
CA ASN A 101 16.53 3.26 12.50
C ASN A 101 16.21 2.35 11.30
N ASP A 102 15.93 1.05 11.50
CA ASP A 102 15.41 0.20 10.44
C ASP A 102 14.05 0.75 9.97
N LYS A 103 13.71 0.49 8.71
CA LYS A 103 12.49 0.99 8.08
C LYS A 103 11.53 -0.16 7.83
N LEU A 104 10.30 -0.03 8.30
CA LEU A 104 9.21 -0.94 7.96
C LEU A 104 8.32 -0.26 6.93
N ILE A 105 8.14 -0.92 5.78
CA ILE A 105 7.26 -0.48 4.69
C ILE A 105 6.09 -1.45 4.64
N LEU A 106 4.95 -1.01 5.15
CA LEU A 106 3.71 -1.75 5.07
C LEU A 106 3.10 -1.56 3.68
N LEU A 107 2.74 -2.67 3.04
CA LEU A 107 2.17 -2.73 1.70
C LEU A 107 0.80 -3.42 1.76
N GLN A 108 -0.25 -2.72 1.33
CA GLN A 108 -1.62 -3.24 1.35
C GLN A 108 -1.96 -4.01 0.07
N ALA A 109 -2.44 -5.24 0.22
CA ALA A 109 -2.86 -6.06 -0.92
C ALA A 109 -4.14 -5.53 -1.60
N THR A 110 -4.89 -4.69 -0.90
CA THR A 110 -6.10 -4.02 -1.39
C THR A 110 -5.85 -2.98 -2.48
N SER A 111 -4.58 -2.65 -2.74
CA SER A 111 -4.16 -1.67 -3.75
C SER A 111 -3.31 -2.33 -4.86
N PRO A 112 -3.90 -3.18 -5.73
CA PRO A 112 -3.15 -3.95 -6.75
C PRO A 112 -2.55 -3.08 -7.86
N GLN A 113 -2.90 -1.80 -7.94
CA GLN A 113 -2.36 -0.83 -8.90
C GLN A 113 -1.05 -0.17 -8.42
N THR A 114 -0.58 -0.51 -7.23
CA THR A 114 0.69 0.00 -6.69
C THR A 114 1.85 -0.41 -7.59
N SER A 115 2.62 0.57 -8.02
CA SER A 115 3.77 0.34 -8.91
C SER A 115 5.09 0.21 -8.13
N VAL A 116 6.12 -0.30 -8.81
CA VAL A 116 7.49 -0.33 -8.28
C VAL A 116 7.98 1.09 -7.96
N TYR A 117 7.63 2.07 -8.79
CA TYR A 117 8.01 3.48 -8.60
C TYR A 117 7.38 4.09 -7.35
N ASP A 118 6.12 3.72 -7.03
CA ASP A 118 5.45 4.19 -5.82
C ASP A 118 6.15 3.68 -4.57
N ILE A 119 6.50 2.39 -4.55
CA ILE A 119 7.24 1.78 -3.44
C ILE A 119 8.62 2.41 -3.30
N GLN A 120 9.35 2.55 -4.41
CA GLN A 120 10.68 3.17 -4.40
C GLN A 120 10.64 4.61 -3.90
N ALA A 121 9.65 5.40 -4.31
CA ALA A 121 9.51 6.79 -3.87
C ALA A 121 9.27 6.90 -2.36
N VAL A 122 8.47 5.99 -1.76
CA VAL A 122 8.27 5.93 -0.31
C VAL A 122 9.57 5.54 0.39
N ILE A 123 10.27 4.51 -0.12
CA ILE A 123 11.57 4.07 0.44
C ILE A 123 12.58 5.23 0.37
N ASP A 124 12.77 5.85 -0.79
CA ASP A 124 13.75 6.91 -0.98
C ASP A 124 13.46 8.11 -0.05
N LYS A 125 12.20 8.41 0.18
CA LYS A 125 11.80 9.50 1.08
C LYS A 125 12.03 9.18 2.55
N ILE A 126 11.76 7.94 3.00
CA ILE A 126 11.93 7.56 4.41
C ILE A 126 13.39 7.34 4.81
N ILE A 127 14.24 6.89 3.87
CA ILE A 127 15.68 6.70 4.14
C ILE A 127 16.46 8.01 4.28
N ASP A 128 15.93 9.12 3.78
CA ASP A 128 16.52 10.45 3.91
C ASP A 128 16.55 10.98 5.35
N ASN A 129 15.91 10.26 6.29
CA ASN A 129 15.86 10.54 7.73
C ASN A 129 15.30 11.95 8.10
N GLN A 130 14.59 12.60 7.19
CA GLN A 130 13.87 13.84 7.46
C GLN A 130 12.47 13.57 8.03
N TYR A 131 12.00 12.32 7.90
CA TYR A 131 10.67 11.90 8.29
C TYR A 131 10.71 10.68 9.20
N ASP A 132 9.85 10.67 10.19
CA ASP A 132 9.59 9.52 11.04
C ASP A 132 8.66 8.52 10.35
N SER A 133 7.75 9.07 9.52
CA SER A 133 6.78 8.30 8.74
C SER A 133 6.56 8.92 7.36
N VAL A 134 6.22 8.09 6.38
CA VAL A 134 5.86 8.50 5.01
C VAL A 134 4.66 7.69 4.56
N LEU A 135 3.66 8.33 3.97
CA LEU A 135 2.50 7.63 3.40
C LEU A 135 2.28 7.99 1.94
N SER A 136 1.71 7.04 1.21
CA SER A 136 1.29 7.26 -0.17
C SER A 136 -0.06 7.97 -0.25
N CYS A 137 -0.19 8.87 -1.22
CA CYS A 137 -1.38 9.71 -1.41
C CYS A 137 -1.81 9.73 -2.87
N LEU A 138 -3.08 10.03 -3.09
CA LEU A 138 -3.65 10.37 -4.40
C LEU A 138 -3.94 11.86 -4.46
N ARG A 139 -3.74 12.46 -5.63
CA ARG A 139 -4.12 13.86 -5.85
C ARG A 139 -5.49 13.97 -6.47
N LEU A 140 -6.42 14.58 -5.74
CA LEU A 140 -7.75 14.89 -6.25
C LEU A 140 -7.83 16.35 -6.70
N LYS A 141 -8.44 16.55 -7.87
CA LYS A 141 -8.74 17.88 -8.44
C LYS A 141 -10.25 18.18 -8.38
N HIS A 142 -10.84 17.91 -7.20
CA HIS A 142 -12.21 18.25 -6.89
C HIS A 142 -12.24 19.43 -5.93
N PHE A 143 -13.21 20.34 -6.09
CA PHE A 143 -13.38 21.47 -5.18
C PHE A 143 -14.19 21.04 -3.97
N ARG A 144 -13.65 21.28 -2.76
CA ARG A 144 -14.27 20.89 -1.50
C ARG A 144 -15.10 22.04 -0.94
N TRP A 145 -16.16 21.66 -0.27
CA TRP A 145 -17.06 22.54 0.45
C TRP A 145 -17.31 21.97 1.85
N THR A 146 -17.54 22.84 2.80
CA THR A 146 -18.03 22.44 4.13
C THR A 146 -19.53 22.19 4.08
N GLU A 147 -20.09 21.50 5.09
CA GLU A 147 -21.53 21.22 5.18
C GLU A 147 -22.37 22.51 5.34
N ASP A 148 -21.79 23.56 5.91
CA ASP A 148 -22.40 24.88 6.06
C ASP A 148 -22.23 25.78 4.84
N GLY A 149 -21.68 25.28 3.74
CA GLY A 149 -21.62 25.95 2.44
C GLY A 149 -20.41 26.86 2.22
N ALA A 150 -19.32 26.74 3.01
CA ALA A 150 -18.08 27.45 2.76
C ALA A 150 -17.18 26.68 1.76
N SER A 151 -16.61 27.37 0.77
CA SER A 151 -15.59 26.81 -0.12
C SER A 151 -14.25 26.73 0.58
N LEU A 152 -13.60 25.54 0.53
CA LEU A 152 -12.30 25.30 1.15
C LEU A 152 -11.11 25.56 0.22
N ASP A 153 -11.32 25.48 -1.10
CA ASP A 153 -10.21 25.41 -2.05
C ASP A 153 -10.05 26.66 -2.90
N TYR A 154 -11.06 27.53 -2.96
CA TYR A 154 -11.04 28.74 -3.79
C TYR A 154 -12.07 29.76 -3.33
N ASN A 155 -11.89 31.03 -3.75
CA ASN A 155 -12.97 32.02 -3.65
C ASN A 155 -14.04 31.70 -4.71
N TRP A 156 -15.28 31.41 -4.29
CA TRP A 156 -16.36 31.00 -5.16
C TRP A 156 -16.77 32.09 -6.19
N GLU A 157 -16.50 33.36 -5.91
CA GLU A 157 -16.73 34.47 -6.85
C GLU A 157 -15.75 34.41 -8.04
N ASN A 158 -14.58 33.78 -7.86
CA ASN A 158 -13.55 33.65 -8.89
C ASN A 158 -13.05 32.21 -8.99
N LYS A 159 -13.94 31.31 -9.46
CA LYS A 159 -13.67 29.88 -9.57
C LYS A 159 -12.59 29.59 -10.61
N PRO A 160 -11.45 28.96 -10.23
CA PRO A 160 -10.41 28.58 -11.18
C PRO A 160 -10.89 27.44 -12.09
N ARG A 161 -10.27 27.32 -13.27
CA ARG A 161 -10.48 26.13 -14.12
C ARG A 161 -9.84 24.92 -13.45
N ARG A 162 -10.41 23.73 -13.64
CA ARG A 162 -9.91 22.47 -13.06
C ARG A 162 -8.45 22.19 -13.40
N GLN A 163 -7.99 22.54 -14.60
CA GLN A 163 -6.60 22.36 -15.02
C GLN A 163 -5.62 23.27 -14.29
N ASP A 164 -6.05 24.45 -13.85
CA ASP A 164 -5.22 25.43 -13.14
C ASP A 164 -5.24 25.19 -11.63
N TYR A 165 -6.12 24.30 -11.14
CA TYR A 165 -6.20 23.92 -9.75
C TYR A 165 -5.24 22.79 -9.42
N LYS A 166 -4.34 23.02 -8.43
CA LYS A 166 -3.34 22.03 -8.00
C LYS A 166 -3.99 20.78 -7.39
N GLY A 167 -5.16 20.91 -6.78
CA GLY A 167 -5.82 19.84 -6.03
C GLY A 167 -5.23 19.66 -4.64
N TYR A 168 -5.69 18.64 -3.94
CA TYR A 168 -5.24 18.24 -2.60
C TYR A 168 -4.92 16.76 -2.58
N LEU A 169 -4.12 16.36 -1.58
CA LEU A 169 -3.75 14.97 -1.37
C LEU A 169 -4.76 14.30 -0.43
N ILE A 170 -5.11 13.07 -0.75
CA ILE A 170 -5.81 12.14 0.14
C ILE A 170 -4.94 10.92 0.37
N GLU A 171 -5.04 10.31 1.53
CA GLU A 171 -4.39 9.05 1.84
C GLU A 171 -4.89 7.96 0.90
N SER A 172 -3.96 7.16 0.33
CA SER A 172 -4.32 6.14 -0.65
C SER A 172 -4.59 4.76 -0.04
N GLY A 173 -4.25 4.56 1.23
CA GLY A 173 -4.32 3.24 1.87
C GLY A 173 -3.27 2.22 1.39
N ALA A 174 -2.43 2.57 0.42
CA ALA A 174 -1.58 1.58 -0.27
C ALA A 174 -0.24 1.29 0.42
N ILE A 175 0.50 2.34 0.81
CA ILE A 175 1.87 2.22 1.32
C ILE A 175 2.07 3.12 2.54
N TYR A 176 2.63 2.54 3.60
CA TYR A 176 3.04 3.25 4.82
C TYR A 176 4.48 2.88 5.17
N GLY A 177 5.39 3.83 5.14
CA GLY A 177 6.78 3.67 5.55
C GLY A 177 7.03 4.35 6.89
N SER A 178 7.66 3.66 7.84
CA SER A 178 7.98 4.25 9.15
C SER A 178 9.28 3.70 9.70
N THR A 179 9.94 4.48 10.54
CA THR A 179 11.05 3.97 11.34
C THR A 179 10.50 3.02 12.42
N ILE A 180 11.24 1.96 12.74
CA ILE A 180 10.86 1.05 13.82
C ILE A 180 10.70 1.82 15.13
N GLN A 181 11.58 2.79 15.39
CA GLN A 181 11.50 3.66 16.57
C GLN A 181 10.17 4.39 16.67
N ALA A 182 9.73 5.03 15.56
CA ALA A 182 8.48 5.78 15.53
C ALA A 182 7.27 4.88 15.84
N ILE A 183 7.23 3.67 15.24
CA ILE A 183 6.17 2.70 15.50
C ILE A 183 6.16 2.26 16.96
N LEU A 184 7.32 1.90 17.52
CA LEU A 184 7.41 1.39 18.89
C LEU A 184 7.05 2.46 19.94
N GLN A 185 7.40 3.72 19.68
CA GLN A 185 7.12 4.85 20.60
C GLN A 185 5.66 5.27 20.55
N SER A 186 5.10 5.41 19.35
CA SER A 186 3.73 5.92 19.17
C SER A 186 2.66 4.85 19.24
N LYS A 187 3.01 3.58 19.00
CA LYS A 187 2.10 2.47 18.77
C LYS A 187 1.16 2.72 17.57
N GLN A 188 1.64 3.48 16.56
CA GLN A 188 0.92 3.84 15.34
C GLN A 188 1.81 3.62 14.11
N LEU A 189 1.19 3.35 12.95
CA LEU A 189 1.91 3.24 11.67
C LEU A 189 2.42 4.60 11.18
N ILE A 190 1.70 5.67 11.51
CA ILE A 190 2.06 7.04 11.14
C ILE A 190 2.19 7.88 12.39
N SER A 191 3.35 8.51 12.55
CA SER A 191 3.64 9.39 13.71
C SER A 191 4.84 10.30 13.42
N GLY A 192 5.07 11.25 14.33
CA GLY A 192 6.21 12.17 14.25
C GLY A 192 6.12 13.11 13.05
N THR A 193 7.26 13.38 12.42
CA THR A 193 7.34 14.17 11.19
C THR A 193 6.91 13.32 10.00
N VAL A 194 5.80 13.70 9.34
CA VAL A 194 5.16 12.91 8.30
C VAL A 194 5.47 13.46 6.91
N GLY A 195 5.98 12.62 6.02
CA GLY A 195 6.13 12.90 4.59
C GLY A 195 5.01 12.25 3.77
N THR A 196 4.71 12.84 2.61
CA THR A 196 3.74 12.27 1.66
C THR A 196 4.39 11.98 0.31
N VAL A 197 3.97 10.91 -0.35
CA VAL A 197 4.36 10.56 -1.72
C VAL A 197 3.10 10.46 -2.56
N GLU A 198 3.03 11.22 -3.65
CA GLU A 198 1.93 11.12 -4.62
C GLU A 198 2.14 9.89 -5.50
N MET A 199 1.16 8.99 -5.55
CA MET A 199 1.23 7.79 -6.38
C MET A 199 1.23 8.13 -7.87
N THR A 200 1.97 7.34 -8.64
CA THR A 200 2.07 7.49 -10.10
C THR A 200 0.74 7.23 -10.81
N ASN A 201 -0.11 6.40 -10.21
CA ASN A 201 -1.44 6.11 -10.70
C ASN A 201 -2.49 6.95 -9.97
N PRO A 202 -3.05 7.99 -10.62
CA PRO A 202 -4.01 8.89 -9.98
C PRO A 202 -5.40 8.27 -9.74
N PHE A 203 -5.66 7.08 -10.29
CA PHE A 203 -6.92 6.36 -10.16
C PHE A 203 -6.77 5.04 -9.40
N ALA A 204 -5.74 4.93 -8.55
CA ALA A 204 -5.60 3.77 -7.68
C ALA A 204 -6.81 3.69 -6.75
N ILE A 205 -7.35 2.48 -6.61
CA ILE A 205 -8.54 2.19 -5.80
C ILE A 205 -8.14 1.18 -4.74
N GLU A 206 -8.51 1.44 -3.50
CA GLU A 206 -8.48 0.47 -2.42
C GLU A 206 -9.70 -0.45 -2.55
N ILE A 207 -9.47 -1.76 -2.58
CA ILE A 207 -10.54 -2.76 -2.74
C ILE A 207 -11.09 -3.14 -1.38
N ASP A 208 -12.27 -2.62 -1.02
CA ASP A 208 -12.97 -2.96 0.21
C ASP A 208 -14.32 -3.62 -0.05
N GLU A 209 -15.06 -3.12 -1.02
CA GLU A 209 -16.39 -3.58 -1.39
C GLU A 209 -16.39 -4.27 -2.77
N PRO A 210 -17.41 -5.08 -3.10
CA PRO A 210 -17.52 -5.74 -4.41
C PRO A 210 -17.42 -4.81 -5.61
N ILE A 211 -17.95 -3.59 -5.49
CA ILE A 211 -17.88 -2.60 -6.58
C ILE A 211 -16.46 -2.12 -6.82
N ASP A 212 -15.65 -1.95 -5.76
CA ASP A 212 -14.25 -1.56 -5.89
C ASP A 212 -13.46 -2.63 -6.65
N TRP A 213 -13.81 -3.91 -6.42
CA TRP A 213 -13.21 -5.03 -7.13
C TRP A 213 -13.40 -4.93 -8.64
N GLU A 214 -14.65 -4.70 -9.09
CA GLU A 214 -14.97 -4.59 -10.51
C GLU A 214 -14.27 -3.41 -11.17
N ILE A 215 -14.25 -2.24 -10.49
CA ILE A 215 -13.60 -1.04 -10.98
C ILE A 215 -12.08 -1.25 -11.05
N ALA A 216 -11.46 -1.76 -9.98
CA ALA A 216 -10.04 -2.03 -9.92
C ALA A 216 -9.61 -3.08 -10.97
N GLU A 217 -10.38 -4.14 -11.15
CA GLU A 217 -10.11 -5.20 -12.13
C GLU A 217 -10.15 -4.66 -13.57
N THR A 218 -11.14 -3.83 -13.89
CA THR A 218 -11.25 -3.17 -15.18
C THR A 218 -10.08 -2.23 -15.43
N TYR A 219 -9.70 -1.46 -14.41
CA TYR A 219 -8.62 -0.51 -14.52
C TYR A 219 -7.24 -1.17 -14.66
N VAL A 220 -6.96 -2.24 -13.92
CA VAL A 220 -5.72 -3.01 -14.09
C VAL A 220 -5.63 -3.62 -15.49
N LYS A 221 -6.73 -4.14 -16.05
CA LYS A 221 -6.78 -4.60 -17.45
C LYS A 221 -6.45 -3.49 -18.43
N TYR A 222 -6.99 -2.29 -18.21
CA TYR A 222 -6.66 -1.12 -19.03
C TYR A 222 -5.16 -0.79 -18.98
N LEU A 223 -4.55 -0.72 -17.78
CA LEU A 223 -3.13 -0.44 -17.62
C LEU A 223 -2.23 -1.47 -18.33
N GLN A 224 -2.54 -2.76 -18.18
CA GLN A 224 -1.83 -3.84 -18.87
C GLN A 224 -1.91 -3.72 -20.39
N ASN A 225 -3.05 -3.32 -20.93
CA ASN A 225 -3.23 -3.13 -22.35
C ASN A 225 -2.45 -1.90 -22.87
N GLU A 226 -2.40 -0.82 -22.11
CA GLU A 226 -1.60 0.36 -22.47
C GLU A 226 -0.09 0.05 -22.42
N GLU A 227 0.37 -0.73 -21.44
CA GLU A 227 1.76 -1.19 -21.38
C GLU A 227 2.10 -2.06 -22.59
N LYS A 228 1.25 -3.03 -22.95
CA LYS A 228 1.44 -3.85 -24.15
C LYS A 228 1.51 -3.02 -25.43
N LYS A 229 0.66 -2.00 -25.59
CA LYS A 229 0.68 -1.09 -26.76
C LYS A 229 1.99 -0.31 -26.85
N ARG A 230 2.57 0.11 -25.72
CA ARG A 230 3.86 0.83 -25.68
C ARG A 230 5.04 -0.06 -26.07
N LEU A 231 4.96 -1.36 -25.82
CA LEU A 231 6.00 -2.34 -26.14
C LEU A 231 5.93 -2.84 -27.59
N LEU A 232 4.81 -2.63 -28.31
CA LEU A 232 4.71 -2.97 -29.73
C LEU A 232 5.49 -1.95 -30.57
N PRO A 233 6.30 -2.40 -31.57
CA PRO A 233 6.96 -1.50 -32.49
C PRO A 233 5.90 -0.64 -33.20
N ARG A 234 6.11 0.67 -33.22
CA ARG A 234 5.26 1.57 -34.02
C ARG A 234 5.49 1.18 -35.50
N VAL A 235 4.50 0.54 -36.10
CA VAL A 235 4.47 0.32 -37.54
C VAL A 235 4.09 1.68 -38.14
N TYR A 236 5.06 2.34 -38.77
CA TYR A 236 4.85 3.57 -39.52
C TYR A 236 4.35 3.18 -40.94
#